data_8039c141c863c68df44bd98f48f00d72
#
_entry.id   8039c141c863c68df44bd98f48f00d72
#
_cell.length_a   1.000
_cell.length_b   1.000
_cell.length_c   1.000
_cell.angle_alpha   90.00
_cell.angle_beta   90.00
_cell.angle_gamma   90.00
#
_symmetry.space_group_name_H-M   'P 1'
#
loop_
_entity.id
_entity.type
_entity.pdbx_description
1 polymer ?
#
loop_
_entity_poly.entity_id
_entity_poly.type
_entity_poly.pdbx_seq_one_letter_code
_entity_poly.pdbx_strand_id
1 'polypeptide(L)'
;MANAKEIQTRMKSIQDTMKITNAMYMISSSKMQKAKKILQDTEPYFYNMQAAIARILRHMPDIQHPFFSERHLVPKDERKVGTIVITGDKGMAGAYNHNVQKMTEDFMEEVPGHHKLYVLGMVGRQYFGKRDVDMDGSFHYTVQKPTMHRARLITDEIVRAFLERELDEIHIVYTQMLNAMAMENVNMQLLPLKKADFKVGQIPADIYQEEIVLSPSADVLLDTMIPNYLTGVIYGCLVEAYASENSARMTAMQSSTDSAKAMLKDLSIQYNRARQAAITQEITEVISGAKAQKRK
;
A
#
# COMPACT_ATOMS: atom_id res chain seq x y z
N MET A 1 -31.96 -15.99 -29.55
CA MET A 1 -30.89 -16.89 -29.06
C MET A 1 -29.56 -16.29 -29.47
N ALA A 2 -28.56 -16.26 -28.61
CA ALA A 2 -27.23 -15.74 -28.98
C ALA A 2 -26.65 -16.57 -30.13
N ASN A 3 -26.14 -15.90 -31.16
CA ASN A 3 -25.57 -16.56 -32.33
C ASN A 3 -24.28 -17.28 -31.94
N ALA A 4 -24.01 -18.49 -32.41
CA ALA A 4 -22.82 -19.26 -32.14
C ALA A 4 -21.51 -18.44 -32.35
N LYS A 5 -21.50 -17.57 -33.38
CA LYS A 5 -20.41 -16.66 -33.68
C LYS A 5 -20.16 -15.61 -32.57
N GLU A 6 -21.25 -15.10 -31.97
CA GLU A 6 -21.17 -14.14 -30.86
C GLU A 6 -20.57 -14.79 -29.61
N ILE A 7 -21.02 -16.01 -29.27
CA ILE A 7 -20.48 -16.79 -28.15
C ILE A 7 -18.98 -17.07 -28.36
N GLN A 8 -18.60 -17.46 -29.58
CA GLN A 8 -17.20 -17.71 -29.95
C GLN A 8 -16.30 -16.45 -29.76
N THR A 9 -16.82 -15.30 -30.22
CA THR A 9 -16.10 -14.01 -30.04
C THR A 9 -15.91 -13.68 -28.56
N ARG A 10 -16.96 -13.89 -27.75
CA ARG A 10 -16.89 -13.67 -26.30
C ARG A 10 -15.89 -14.61 -25.61
N MET A 11 -15.89 -15.89 -26.00
CA MET A 11 -14.89 -16.87 -25.49
C MET A 11 -13.47 -16.42 -25.80
N LYS A 12 -13.21 -15.96 -27.02
CA LYS A 12 -11.88 -15.46 -27.41
C LYS A 12 -11.46 -14.25 -26.57
N SER A 13 -12.36 -13.28 -26.37
CA SER A 13 -12.10 -12.11 -25.54
C SER A 13 -11.75 -12.50 -24.09
N ILE A 14 -12.48 -13.46 -23.50
CA ILE A 14 -12.20 -13.95 -22.15
C ILE A 14 -10.84 -14.68 -22.09
N GLN A 15 -10.49 -15.49 -23.11
CA GLN A 15 -9.20 -16.13 -23.20
C GLN A 15 -8.04 -15.13 -23.25
N ASP A 16 -8.20 -14.04 -24.00
CA ASP A 16 -7.19 -13.00 -24.09
C ASP A 16 -7.08 -12.22 -22.76
N THR A 17 -8.20 -11.91 -22.12
CA THR A 17 -8.21 -11.32 -20.77
C THR A 17 -7.48 -12.23 -19.76
N MET A 18 -7.72 -13.54 -19.80
CA MET A 18 -7.07 -14.52 -18.92
C MET A 18 -5.55 -14.56 -19.11
N LYS A 19 -5.04 -14.39 -20.34
CA LYS A 19 -3.60 -14.28 -20.59
C LYS A 19 -3.01 -13.03 -19.92
N ILE A 20 -3.74 -11.90 -20.01
CA ILE A 20 -3.31 -10.64 -19.39
C ILE A 20 -3.30 -10.76 -17.87
N THR A 21 -4.36 -11.28 -17.26
CA THR A 21 -4.43 -11.44 -15.79
C THR A 21 -3.35 -12.38 -15.27
N ASN A 22 -3.06 -13.47 -15.99
CA ASN A 22 -1.97 -14.37 -15.63
C ASN A 22 -0.58 -13.72 -15.73
N ALA A 23 -0.33 -12.92 -16.76
CA ALA A 23 0.90 -12.13 -16.88
C ALA A 23 1.04 -11.12 -15.74
N MET A 24 -0.06 -10.43 -15.38
CA MET A 24 -0.08 -9.49 -14.25
C MET A 24 0.16 -10.19 -12.92
N TYR A 25 -0.38 -11.39 -12.72
CA TYR A 25 -0.10 -12.23 -11.56
C TYR A 25 1.41 -12.50 -11.42
N MET A 26 2.06 -12.98 -12.47
CA MET A 26 3.49 -13.29 -12.46
C MET A 26 4.36 -12.07 -12.19
N ILE A 27 4.04 -10.93 -12.81
CA ILE A 27 4.77 -9.67 -12.61
C ILE A 27 4.62 -9.21 -11.14
N SER A 28 3.41 -9.25 -10.59
CA SER A 28 3.14 -8.83 -9.22
C SER A 28 3.83 -9.74 -8.20
N SER A 29 3.83 -11.05 -8.42
CA SER A 29 4.57 -12.02 -7.61
C SER A 29 6.07 -11.72 -7.57
N SER A 30 6.68 -11.48 -8.74
CA SER A 30 8.11 -11.12 -8.82
C SER A 30 8.44 -9.82 -8.11
N LYS A 31 7.57 -8.79 -8.23
CA LYS A 31 7.74 -7.50 -7.56
C LYS A 31 7.62 -7.62 -6.04
N MET A 32 6.64 -8.38 -5.56
CA MET A 32 6.45 -8.65 -4.14
C MET A 32 7.67 -9.35 -3.53
N GLN A 33 8.20 -10.39 -4.19
CA GLN A 33 9.37 -11.10 -3.70
C GLN A 33 10.61 -10.20 -3.62
N LYS A 34 10.83 -9.35 -4.64
CA LYS A 34 11.92 -8.37 -4.63
C LYS A 34 11.77 -7.36 -3.48
N ALA A 35 10.56 -6.87 -3.24
CA ALA A 35 10.30 -5.95 -2.15
C ALA A 35 10.59 -6.60 -0.78
N LYS A 36 10.14 -7.83 -0.55
CA LYS A 36 10.45 -8.57 0.69
C LYS A 36 11.95 -8.73 0.92
N LYS A 37 12.71 -9.06 -0.12
CA LYS A 37 14.16 -9.17 0.00
C LYS A 37 14.80 -7.84 0.37
N ILE A 38 14.40 -6.76 -0.27
CA ILE A 38 14.91 -5.40 0.05
C ILE A 38 14.62 -5.05 1.52
N LEU A 39 13.42 -5.36 2.02
CA LEU A 39 13.06 -5.11 3.41
C LEU A 39 13.97 -5.89 4.36
N GLN A 40 14.13 -7.20 4.15
CA GLN A 40 14.99 -8.06 4.94
C GLN A 40 16.45 -7.59 4.96
N ASP A 41 16.96 -7.09 3.83
CA ASP A 41 18.35 -6.62 3.70
C ASP A 41 18.56 -5.26 4.42
N THR A 42 17.51 -4.45 4.62
CA THR A 42 17.60 -3.10 5.20
C THR A 42 17.16 -3.02 6.66
N GLU A 43 16.26 -3.88 7.12
CA GLU A 43 15.76 -3.91 8.50
C GLU A 43 16.88 -3.89 9.57
N PRO A 44 17.96 -4.69 9.47
CA PRO A 44 18.99 -4.71 10.51
C PRO A 44 19.65 -3.35 10.77
N TYR A 45 19.81 -2.54 9.71
CA TYR A 45 20.37 -1.20 9.85
C TYR A 45 19.47 -0.29 10.72
N PHE A 46 18.17 -0.34 10.50
CA PHE A 46 17.21 0.49 11.24
C PHE A 46 17.01 0.02 12.67
N TYR A 47 17.02 -1.29 12.90
CA TYR A 47 17.01 -1.84 14.26
C TYR A 47 18.25 -1.41 15.06
N ASN A 48 19.42 -1.41 14.44
CA ASN A 48 20.64 -0.92 15.10
C ASN A 48 20.57 0.58 15.42
N MET A 49 19.98 1.39 14.55
CA MET A 49 19.78 2.81 14.79
C MET A 49 18.77 3.05 15.92
N GLN A 50 17.65 2.33 15.93
CA GLN A 50 16.67 2.34 17.01
C GLN A 50 17.31 1.95 18.35
N ALA A 51 18.13 0.91 18.36
CA ALA A 51 18.85 0.46 19.55
C ALA A 51 19.86 1.52 20.04
N ALA A 52 20.55 2.23 19.14
CA ALA A 52 21.47 3.30 19.49
C ALA A 52 20.73 4.51 20.10
N ILE A 53 19.59 4.91 19.53
CA ILE A 53 18.72 5.95 20.12
C ILE A 53 18.22 5.50 21.49
N ALA A 54 17.75 4.27 21.63
CA ALA A 54 17.31 3.69 22.90
C ALA A 54 18.39 3.72 23.96
N ARG A 55 19.67 3.47 23.57
CA ARG A 55 20.83 3.54 24.46
C ARG A 55 21.07 4.96 24.94
N ILE A 56 21.01 5.96 24.07
CA ILE A 56 21.13 7.38 24.46
C ILE A 56 20.04 7.76 25.45
N LEU A 57 18.77 7.46 25.14
CA LEU A 57 17.62 7.79 25.99
C LEU A 57 17.67 7.10 27.37
N ARG A 58 18.27 5.93 27.48
CA ARG A 58 18.45 5.21 28.73
C ARG A 58 19.43 5.91 29.65
N HIS A 59 20.54 6.41 29.09
CA HIS A 59 21.57 7.11 29.87
C HIS A 59 21.20 8.56 30.15
N MET A 60 20.28 9.12 29.38
CA MET A 60 19.79 10.49 29.52
C MET A 60 18.23 10.52 29.50
N PRO A 61 17.58 9.98 30.55
CA PRO A 61 16.10 9.87 30.57
C PRO A 61 15.41 11.22 30.55
N ASP A 62 16.03 12.24 31.13
CA ASP A 62 15.48 13.59 31.25
C ASP A 62 15.82 14.50 30.06
N ILE A 63 16.46 13.97 29.01
CA ILE A 63 16.80 14.75 27.83
C ILE A 63 15.50 15.33 27.21
N GLN A 64 15.51 16.63 26.99
CA GLN A 64 14.43 17.35 26.30
C GLN A 64 14.88 17.62 24.87
N HIS A 65 14.18 17.02 23.91
CA HIS A 65 14.52 17.17 22.51
C HIS A 65 13.26 17.43 21.70
N PRO A 66 13.30 18.30 20.67
CA PRO A 66 12.11 18.68 19.89
C PRO A 66 11.32 17.49 19.35
N PHE A 67 11.97 16.42 18.93
CA PHE A 67 11.33 15.22 18.38
C PHE A 67 10.57 14.37 19.41
N PHE A 68 10.84 14.55 20.72
CA PHE A 68 10.10 13.90 21.82
C PHE A 68 9.16 14.85 22.54
N SER A 69 9.11 16.10 22.08
CA SER A 69 8.24 17.12 22.68
C SER A 69 6.79 16.80 22.37
N GLU A 70 6.12 16.28 23.37
CA GLU A 70 4.68 16.12 23.30
C GLU A 70 4.03 17.49 23.39
N ARG A 71 3.34 17.89 22.36
CA ARG A 71 2.65 19.20 22.27
C ARG A 71 1.29 19.14 22.95
N HIS A 72 1.24 18.57 24.18
CA HIS A 72 -0.02 18.40 24.93
C HIS A 72 -0.69 19.72 25.31
N LEU A 73 0.06 20.82 25.29
CA LEU A 73 -0.49 22.14 25.60
C LEU A 73 -1.37 22.70 24.48
N VAL A 74 -1.30 22.13 23.28
CA VAL A 74 -2.19 22.51 22.18
C VAL A 74 -3.52 21.76 22.35
N PRO A 75 -4.66 22.46 22.46
CA PRO A 75 -5.98 21.82 22.49
C PRO A 75 -6.15 20.88 21.30
N LYS A 76 -6.85 19.75 21.49
CA LYS A 76 -6.97 18.72 20.46
C LYS A 76 -7.61 19.23 19.16
N ASP A 77 -8.56 20.13 19.28
CA ASP A 77 -9.30 20.78 18.21
C ASP A 77 -8.48 21.84 17.42
N GLU A 78 -7.40 22.34 18.02
CA GLU A 78 -6.47 23.28 17.37
C GLU A 78 -5.22 22.63 16.81
N ARG A 79 -5.02 21.32 17.04
CA ARG A 79 -3.83 20.59 16.57
C ARG A 79 -3.80 20.50 15.06
N LYS A 80 -2.61 20.69 14.53
CA LYS A 80 -2.30 20.51 13.11
C LYS A 80 -1.73 19.13 12.89
N VAL A 81 -2.54 18.26 12.31
CA VAL A 81 -2.21 16.84 12.10
C VAL A 81 -1.84 16.60 10.65
N GLY A 82 -0.58 16.25 10.40
CA GLY A 82 -0.11 15.81 9.09
C GLY A 82 -0.29 14.31 8.91
N THR A 83 -0.91 13.87 7.83
CA THR A 83 -1.08 12.43 7.56
C THR A 83 -0.47 12.06 6.22
N ILE A 84 0.57 11.24 6.25
CA ILE A 84 1.13 10.61 5.04
C ILE A 84 0.25 9.43 4.68
N VAL A 85 -0.29 9.41 3.47
CA VAL A 85 -1.19 8.34 3.01
C VAL A 85 -0.52 7.62 1.85
N ILE A 86 -0.24 6.31 2.00
CA ILE A 86 0.44 5.51 0.97
C ILE A 86 -0.59 4.66 0.23
N THR A 87 -0.96 5.07 -0.98
CA THR A 87 -1.82 4.33 -1.89
C THR A 87 -1.05 3.85 -3.12
N GLY A 88 -1.67 3.05 -3.98
CA GLY A 88 -1.06 2.62 -5.23
C GLY A 88 -1.12 3.69 -6.32
N ASP A 89 -0.19 3.60 -7.29
CA ASP A 89 -0.25 4.41 -8.52
C ASP A 89 -1.25 3.82 -9.54
N LYS A 90 -1.62 2.56 -9.40
CA LYS A 90 -2.50 1.83 -10.32
C LYS A 90 -3.58 1.07 -9.55
N GLY A 91 -4.71 0.87 -10.20
CA GLY A 91 -5.79 0.03 -9.70
C GLY A 91 -5.53 -1.48 -9.87
N MET A 92 -6.60 -2.25 -9.89
CA MET A 92 -6.63 -3.71 -10.04
C MET A 92 -5.89 -4.47 -8.90
N ALA A 93 -5.83 -3.88 -7.72
CA ALA A 93 -5.25 -4.47 -6.51
C ALA A 93 -6.35 -4.82 -5.47
N GLY A 94 -7.52 -5.28 -5.92
CA GLY A 94 -8.64 -5.57 -5.03
C GLY A 94 -9.05 -4.35 -4.20
N ALA A 95 -9.26 -4.54 -2.91
CA ALA A 95 -9.67 -3.50 -1.96
C ALA A 95 -8.50 -2.68 -1.40
N TYR A 96 -7.24 -2.93 -1.79
CA TYR A 96 -6.04 -2.31 -1.24
C TYR A 96 -6.17 -0.78 -1.09
N ASN A 97 -6.42 -0.09 -2.20
CA ASN A 97 -6.53 1.38 -2.17
C ASN A 97 -7.73 1.86 -1.36
N HIS A 98 -8.87 1.21 -1.52
CA HIS A 98 -10.10 1.57 -0.82
C HIS A 98 -9.94 1.47 0.70
N ASN A 99 -9.30 0.42 1.19
CA ASN A 99 -9.11 0.22 2.62
C ASN A 99 -8.20 1.29 3.25
N VAL A 100 -7.12 1.68 2.57
CA VAL A 100 -6.24 2.78 3.02
C VAL A 100 -7.00 4.12 3.02
N GLN A 101 -7.76 4.39 1.96
CA GLN A 101 -8.56 5.61 1.84
C GLN A 101 -9.59 5.71 2.98
N LYS A 102 -10.32 4.62 3.22
CA LYS A 102 -11.30 4.54 4.30
C LYS A 102 -10.66 4.73 5.67
N MET A 103 -9.56 4.04 5.97
CA MET A 103 -8.85 4.22 7.24
C MET A 103 -8.39 5.67 7.45
N THR A 104 -7.98 6.35 6.38
CA THR A 104 -7.59 7.76 6.45
C THR A 104 -8.81 8.66 6.77
N GLU A 105 -9.96 8.40 6.14
CA GLU A 105 -11.20 9.14 6.42
C GLU A 105 -11.68 8.89 7.86
N ASP A 106 -11.74 7.63 8.27
CA ASP A 106 -12.12 7.24 9.64
C ASP A 106 -11.21 7.93 10.67
N PHE A 107 -9.89 7.98 10.42
CA PHE A 107 -8.92 8.66 11.28
C PHE A 107 -9.16 10.17 11.36
N MET A 108 -9.45 10.82 10.24
CA MET A 108 -9.72 12.26 10.22
C MET A 108 -11.03 12.62 10.93
N GLU A 109 -12.01 11.72 10.91
CA GLU A 109 -13.29 11.90 11.63
C GLU A 109 -13.15 11.66 13.15
N GLU A 110 -12.30 10.70 13.55
CA GLU A 110 -12.10 10.34 14.96
C GLU A 110 -11.19 11.30 15.72
N VAL A 111 -10.20 11.87 15.04
CA VAL A 111 -9.21 12.76 15.65
C VAL A 111 -9.54 14.21 15.33
N PRO A 112 -9.93 15.01 16.34
CA PRO A 112 -10.21 16.44 16.13
C PRO A 112 -8.92 17.20 15.79
N GLY A 113 -9.05 18.26 15.01
CA GLY A 113 -7.94 19.14 14.63
C GLY A 113 -7.95 19.52 13.15
N HIS A 114 -6.90 20.22 12.73
CA HIS A 114 -6.71 20.59 11.34
C HIS A 114 -5.85 19.51 10.64
N HIS A 115 -6.47 18.77 9.72
CA HIS A 115 -5.79 17.70 9.00
C HIS A 115 -5.22 18.19 7.68
N LYS A 116 -3.92 17.91 7.44
CA LYS A 116 -3.27 18.10 6.14
C LYS A 116 -2.77 16.76 5.62
N LEU A 117 -3.19 16.39 4.40
CA LEU A 117 -2.84 15.12 3.78
C LEU A 117 -1.63 15.25 2.86
N TYR A 118 -0.69 14.32 3.02
CA TYR A 118 0.49 14.10 2.17
C TYR A 118 0.31 12.79 1.41
N VAL A 119 -0.34 12.85 0.25
CA VAL A 119 -0.82 11.63 -0.44
C VAL A 119 0.20 11.13 -1.46
N LEU A 120 0.67 9.91 -1.24
CA LEU A 120 1.51 9.13 -2.15
C LEU A 120 0.65 8.20 -3.00
N GLY A 121 0.98 8.12 -4.29
CA GLY A 121 0.24 7.29 -5.24
C GLY A 121 -0.91 8.00 -5.93
N MET A 122 -1.04 7.73 -7.24
CA MET A 122 -2.02 8.42 -8.08
C MET A 122 -3.47 8.14 -7.72
N VAL A 123 -3.76 6.91 -7.25
CA VAL A 123 -5.14 6.51 -6.91
C VAL A 123 -5.67 7.30 -5.72
N GLY A 124 -4.85 7.46 -4.67
CA GLY A 124 -5.20 8.28 -3.51
C GLY A 124 -5.33 9.75 -3.85
N ARG A 125 -4.40 10.30 -4.64
CA ARG A 125 -4.48 11.70 -5.08
C ARG A 125 -5.74 12.00 -5.88
N GLN A 126 -6.16 11.11 -6.76
CA GLN A 126 -7.41 11.25 -7.52
C GLN A 126 -8.64 11.12 -6.62
N TYR A 127 -8.53 10.33 -5.57
CA TYR A 127 -9.61 10.11 -4.63
C TYR A 127 -9.82 11.32 -3.72
N PHE A 128 -8.78 11.76 -3.02
CA PHE A 128 -8.84 12.90 -2.09
C PHE A 128 -8.94 14.25 -2.81
N GLY A 129 -8.40 14.39 -4.01
CA GLY A 129 -8.52 15.61 -4.80
C GLY A 129 -9.93 15.95 -5.28
N LYS A 130 -10.91 15.04 -5.11
CA LYS A 130 -12.34 15.28 -5.36
C LYS A 130 -13.13 15.58 -4.10
N ARG A 131 -12.48 15.62 -2.95
CA ARG A 131 -13.06 15.86 -1.64
C ARG A 131 -12.61 17.20 -1.11
N ASP A 132 -13.36 17.74 -0.19
CA ASP A 132 -13.03 18.98 0.52
C ASP A 132 -12.08 18.63 1.69
N VAL A 133 -10.82 18.33 1.34
CA VAL A 133 -9.75 18.02 2.30
C VAL A 133 -8.49 18.79 1.94
N ASP A 134 -7.78 19.30 2.94
CA ASP A 134 -6.50 19.97 2.73
C ASP A 134 -5.44 18.92 2.34
N MET A 135 -5.09 18.89 1.07
CA MET A 135 -4.08 17.98 0.51
C MET A 135 -2.91 18.78 -0.06
N ASP A 136 -1.70 18.45 0.36
CA ASP A 136 -0.52 19.10 -0.19
C ASP A 136 -0.39 18.89 -1.69
N GLY A 137 -0.46 20.02 -2.43
CA GLY A 137 -0.42 20.04 -3.88
C GLY A 137 0.95 19.74 -4.47
N SER A 138 2.03 20.00 -3.74
CA SER A 138 3.42 19.81 -4.19
C SER A 138 3.94 18.38 -3.94
N PHE A 139 3.31 17.62 -3.06
CA PHE A 139 3.74 16.29 -2.63
C PHE A 139 3.44 15.23 -3.69
N HIS A 140 4.25 15.19 -4.75
CA HIS A 140 4.06 14.32 -5.91
C HIS A 140 5.07 13.16 -5.95
N TYR A 141 4.88 12.14 -5.12
CA TYR A 141 5.75 10.98 -5.14
C TYR A 141 5.03 9.72 -5.64
N THR A 142 5.68 8.99 -6.54
CA THR A 142 5.24 7.66 -6.95
C THR A 142 5.63 6.63 -5.88
N VAL A 143 4.79 5.64 -5.67
CA VAL A 143 5.07 4.48 -4.80
C VAL A 143 5.75 3.33 -5.55
N GLN A 144 5.91 3.46 -6.87
CA GLN A 144 6.61 2.45 -7.67
C GLN A 144 8.12 2.46 -7.36
N LYS A 145 8.69 1.27 -7.15
CA LYS A 145 10.12 1.09 -6.87
C LYS A 145 10.59 2.01 -5.74
N PRO A 146 10.19 1.78 -4.49
CA PRO A 146 10.62 2.60 -3.36
C PRO A 146 12.14 2.67 -3.28
N THR A 147 12.68 3.87 -2.99
CA THR A 147 14.10 4.13 -2.85
C THR A 147 14.37 4.90 -1.58
N MET A 148 15.54 4.67 -0.96
CA MET A 148 15.99 5.41 0.22
C MET A 148 16.05 6.92 -0.03
N HIS A 149 16.45 7.34 -1.24
CA HIS A 149 16.50 8.75 -1.62
C HIS A 149 15.11 9.41 -1.54
N ARG A 150 14.07 8.73 -2.05
CA ARG A 150 12.69 9.23 -1.96
C ARG A 150 12.21 9.29 -0.52
N ALA A 151 12.48 8.27 0.28
CA ALA A 151 12.15 8.29 1.70
C ALA A 151 12.81 9.47 2.40
N ARG A 152 14.07 9.80 2.08
CA ARG A 152 14.78 10.96 2.63
C ARG A 152 14.10 12.27 2.26
N LEU A 153 13.74 12.48 0.99
CA LEU A 153 13.04 13.69 0.55
C LEU A 153 11.71 13.89 1.31
N ILE A 154 10.95 12.80 1.48
CA ILE A 154 9.70 12.81 2.27
C ILE A 154 9.99 13.16 3.72
N THR A 155 11.02 12.53 4.31
CA THR A 155 11.41 12.79 5.70
C THR A 155 11.82 14.24 5.90
N ASP A 156 12.66 14.78 5.03
CA ASP A 156 13.15 16.17 5.13
C ASP A 156 12.00 17.17 5.10
N GLU A 157 11.00 16.94 4.24
CA GLU A 157 9.82 17.80 4.14
C GLU A 157 8.96 17.74 5.43
N ILE A 158 8.68 16.53 5.91
CA ILE A 158 7.85 16.30 7.10
C ILE A 158 8.55 16.77 8.39
N VAL A 159 9.85 16.49 8.53
CA VAL A 159 10.64 16.93 9.70
C VAL A 159 10.73 18.46 9.75
N ARG A 160 10.92 19.11 8.60
CA ARG A 160 10.89 20.57 8.52
C ARG A 160 9.56 21.13 9.00
N ALA A 161 8.43 20.66 8.44
CA ALA A 161 7.10 21.10 8.83
C ALA A 161 6.82 20.90 10.34
N PHE A 162 7.33 19.81 10.91
CA PHE A 162 7.22 19.56 12.34
C PHE A 162 8.09 20.53 13.17
N LEU A 163 9.36 20.76 12.82
CA LEU A 163 10.25 21.64 13.55
C LEU A 163 9.83 23.11 13.47
N GLU A 164 9.32 23.54 12.31
CA GLU A 164 8.79 24.89 12.05
C GLU A 164 7.40 25.12 12.68
N ARG A 165 6.82 24.10 13.34
CA ARG A 165 5.48 24.14 13.96
C ARG A 165 4.34 24.37 12.97
N GLU A 166 4.55 23.99 11.73
CA GLU A 166 3.45 23.89 10.76
C GLU A 166 2.57 22.67 11.06
N LEU A 167 3.14 21.62 11.66
CA LEU A 167 2.47 20.41 12.11
C LEU A 167 2.81 20.11 13.57
N ASP A 168 1.84 19.64 14.33
CA ASP A 168 1.99 19.25 15.74
C ASP A 168 2.10 17.73 15.90
N GLU A 169 1.41 16.99 15.04
CA GLU A 169 1.45 15.53 15.00
C GLU A 169 1.61 15.08 13.54
N ILE A 170 2.32 13.98 13.34
CA ILE A 170 2.51 13.38 12.02
C ILE A 170 2.23 11.90 12.10
N HIS A 171 1.32 11.44 11.25
CA HIS A 171 0.92 10.05 11.10
C HIS A 171 1.25 9.52 9.72
N ILE A 172 1.36 8.19 9.60
CA ILE A 172 1.49 7.50 8.33
C ILE A 172 0.45 6.38 8.26
N VAL A 173 -0.36 6.40 7.21
CA VAL A 173 -1.37 5.38 6.93
C VAL A 173 -0.90 4.56 5.72
N TYR A 174 -0.72 3.27 5.93
CA TYR A 174 -0.24 2.36 4.90
C TYR A 174 -0.77 0.94 5.15
N THR A 175 -0.50 0.03 4.21
CA THR A 175 -0.82 -1.39 4.37
C THR A 175 0.44 -2.17 4.66
N GLN A 176 0.48 -2.81 5.81
CA GLN A 176 1.52 -3.73 6.25
C GLN A 176 1.23 -5.15 5.78
N MET A 177 2.26 -5.90 5.43
CA MET A 177 2.16 -7.30 5.06
C MET A 177 2.47 -8.19 6.27
N LEU A 178 1.44 -8.81 6.87
CA LEU A 178 1.63 -9.80 7.93
C LEU A 178 2.21 -11.12 7.38
N ASN A 179 1.68 -11.56 6.24
CA ASN A 179 2.18 -12.72 5.48
C ASN A 179 1.77 -12.63 4.01
N ALA A 180 2.03 -13.66 3.22
CA ALA A 180 1.73 -13.65 1.79
C ALA A 180 0.23 -13.53 1.45
N MET A 181 -0.67 -13.84 2.41
CA MET A 181 -2.13 -13.83 2.21
C MET A 181 -2.87 -12.84 3.11
N ALA A 182 -2.22 -12.35 4.18
CA ALA A 182 -2.81 -11.44 5.14
C ALA A 182 -2.10 -10.09 5.13
N MET A 183 -2.90 -9.05 5.04
CA MET A 183 -2.48 -7.65 5.05
C MET A 183 -3.33 -6.88 6.03
N GLU A 184 -2.75 -5.91 6.69
CA GLU A 184 -3.41 -5.03 7.64
C GLU A 184 -3.13 -3.58 7.30
N ASN A 185 -4.14 -2.73 7.41
CA ASN A 185 -3.93 -1.30 7.32
C ASN A 185 -3.49 -0.78 8.68
N VAL A 186 -2.47 0.03 8.69
CA VAL A 186 -1.86 0.57 9.90
C VAL A 186 -1.87 2.08 9.83
N ASN A 187 -2.28 2.71 10.92
CA ASN A 187 -2.03 4.11 11.19
C ASN A 187 -1.00 4.21 12.30
N MET A 188 0.17 4.72 11.99
CA MET A 188 1.28 4.85 12.92
C MET A 188 1.67 6.31 13.10
N GLN A 189 1.79 6.74 14.36
CA GLN A 189 2.33 8.06 14.67
C GLN A 189 3.84 8.06 14.42
N LEU A 190 4.31 8.99 13.59
CA LEU A 190 5.74 9.19 13.31
C LEU A 190 6.35 10.24 14.23
N LEU A 191 5.64 11.34 14.46
CA LEU A 191 6.07 12.45 15.30
C LEU A 191 4.89 13.01 16.11
N PRO A 192 5.12 13.48 17.33
CA PRO A 192 6.36 13.34 18.10
C PRO A 192 6.65 11.89 18.45
N LEU A 193 7.94 11.55 18.57
CA LEU A 193 8.37 10.22 18.99
C LEU A 193 8.09 10.01 20.49
N LYS A 194 7.64 8.82 20.82
CA LYS A 194 7.45 8.43 22.23
C LYS A 194 8.72 7.73 22.75
N LYS A 195 9.30 8.25 23.82
CA LYS A 195 10.47 7.59 24.47
C LYS A 195 10.19 6.13 24.82
N ALA A 196 8.92 5.79 25.07
CA ALA A 196 8.48 4.43 25.37
C ALA A 196 8.70 3.44 24.21
N ASP A 197 8.65 3.91 22.96
CA ASP A 197 8.80 3.07 21.75
C ASP A 197 10.26 2.63 21.55
N PHE A 198 11.21 3.28 22.26
CA PHE A 198 12.62 2.93 22.25
C PHE A 198 13.04 2.03 23.43
N LYS A 199 12.09 1.48 24.17
CA LYS A 199 12.39 0.47 25.19
C LYS A 199 12.75 -0.85 24.51
N VAL A 200 14.02 -1.09 24.29
CA VAL A 200 14.54 -2.39 23.85
C VAL A 200 14.42 -3.36 25.02
N GLY A 201 13.88 -4.55 24.79
CA GLY A 201 13.47 -5.59 25.73
C GLY A 201 14.34 -5.83 26.99
N GLN A 202 14.17 -6.94 27.70
CA GLN A 202 14.90 -7.23 28.94
C GLN A 202 16.41 -7.13 28.71
N ILE A 203 17.01 -6.06 29.23
CA ILE A 203 18.44 -5.79 29.14
C ILE A 203 19.12 -6.54 30.26
N PRO A 204 20.20 -7.28 30.01
CA PRO A 204 21.00 -7.89 31.08
C PRO A 204 21.43 -6.83 32.10
N ALA A 205 21.39 -7.18 33.39
CA ALA A 205 21.65 -6.23 34.50
C ALA A 205 23.03 -5.58 34.46
N ASP A 206 24.02 -6.24 33.86
CA ASP A 206 25.39 -5.78 33.67
C ASP A 206 25.51 -4.60 32.68
N ILE A 207 24.57 -4.40 31.79
CA ILE A 207 24.58 -3.27 30.85
C ILE A 207 24.15 -1.93 31.50
N TYR A 208 23.54 -1.97 32.68
CA TYR A 208 23.19 -0.75 33.43
C TYR A 208 24.37 0.04 33.99
N GLN A 209 25.56 -0.54 34.03
CA GLN A 209 26.79 0.09 34.56
C GLN A 209 27.71 0.62 33.44
N GLU A 210 27.22 0.63 32.19
CA GLU A 210 28.01 1.08 31.07
C GLU A 210 28.12 2.61 31.07
N GLU A 211 29.36 3.12 31.23
CA GLU A 211 29.63 4.54 31.02
C GLU A 211 29.68 4.85 29.54
N ILE A 212 28.84 5.76 29.08
CA ILE A 212 28.80 6.22 27.69
C ILE A 212 29.41 7.61 27.60
N VAL A 213 30.42 7.75 26.76
CA VAL A 213 30.92 9.06 26.34
C VAL A 213 30.27 9.41 25.01
N LEU A 214 29.45 10.44 25.00
CA LEU A 214 28.80 10.97 23.81
C LEU A 214 29.57 12.16 23.25
N SER A 215 29.98 12.10 22.01
CA SER A 215 30.73 13.20 21.37
C SER A 215 30.02 13.58 20.06
N PRO A 216 29.70 14.87 19.82
CA PRO A 216 29.99 16.01 20.70
C PRO A 216 29.01 16.14 21.88
N SER A 217 27.75 15.82 21.74
CA SER A 217 26.70 15.80 22.77
C SER A 217 25.51 14.91 22.35
N ALA A 218 24.66 14.54 23.32
CA ALA A 218 23.46 13.75 23.04
C ALA A 218 22.50 14.47 22.09
N ASP A 219 22.30 15.78 22.26
CA ASP A 219 21.40 16.57 21.42
C ASP A 219 21.84 16.56 19.97
N VAL A 220 23.13 16.84 19.69
CA VAL A 220 23.69 16.83 18.33
C VAL A 220 23.62 15.45 17.69
N LEU A 221 23.81 14.39 18.49
CA LEU A 221 23.66 13.02 17.98
C LEU A 221 22.19 12.71 17.62
N LEU A 222 21.24 13.10 18.47
CA LEU A 222 19.82 12.90 18.22
C LEU A 222 19.32 13.73 17.04
N ASP A 223 19.81 14.97 16.87
CA ASP A 223 19.51 15.81 15.70
C ASP A 223 19.86 15.13 14.37
N THR A 224 20.92 14.32 14.38
CA THR A 224 21.36 13.58 13.18
C THR A 224 20.71 12.21 13.07
N MET A 225 20.57 11.50 14.18
CA MET A 225 20.10 10.12 14.19
C MET A 225 18.60 10.00 13.97
N ILE A 226 17.79 10.89 14.56
CA ILE A 226 16.34 10.80 14.47
C ILE A 226 15.83 11.00 13.04
N PRO A 227 16.25 12.01 12.25
CA PRO A 227 15.86 12.12 10.85
C PRO A 227 16.27 10.91 9.99
N ASN A 228 17.46 10.34 10.27
CA ASN A 228 17.89 9.12 9.59
C ASN A 228 17.04 7.89 9.98
N TYR A 229 16.67 7.78 11.27
CA TYR A 229 15.76 6.74 11.75
C TYR A 229 14.37 6.89 11.10
N LEU A 230 13.79 8.09 11.07
CA LEU A 230 12.52 8.36 10.41
C LEU A 230 12.57 8.06 8.92
N THR A 231 13.70 8.37 8.25
CA THR A 231 13.93 7.99 6.84
C THR A 231 13.82 6.49 6.67
N GLY A 232 14.37 5.73 7.61
CA GLY A 232 14.29 4.28 7.61
C GLY A 232 12.88 3.75 7.82
N VAL A 233 12.17 4.31 8.79
CA VAL A 233 10.77 3.94 9.06
C VAL A 233 9.90 4.23 7.84
N ILE A 234 9.98 5.43 7.27
CA ILE A 234 9.23 5.80 6.07
C ILE A 234 9.60 4.90 4.88
N TYR A 235 10.88 4.58 4.72
CA TYR A 235 11.33 3.63 3.69
C TYR A 235 10.73 2.24 3.89
N GLY A 236 10.73 1.72 5.12
CA GLY A 236 10.07 0.46 5.47
C GLY A 236 8.59 0.48 5.10
N CYS A 237 7.86 1.52 5.50
CA CYS A 237 6.43 1.69 5.14
C CYS A 237 6.20 1.72 3.62
N LEU A 238 7.07 2.40 2.86
CA LEU A 238 6.99 2.44 1.39
C LEU A 238 7.22 1.06 0.76
N VAL A 239 8.19 0.30 1.26
CA VAL A 239 8.51 -1.05 0.75
C VAL A 239 7.41 -2.04 1.12
N GLU A 240 6.90 -2.00 2.35
CA GLU A 240 5.79 -2.83 2.80
C GLU A 240 4.50 -2.52 2.04
N ALA A 241 4.14 -1.25 1.87
CA ALA A 241 2.99 -0.84 1.09
C ALA A 241 3.10 -1.32 -0.37
N TYR A 242 4.30 -1.21 -0.97
CA TYR A 242 4.56 -1.71 -2.32
C TYR A 242 4.46 -3.23 -2.41
N ALA A 243 4.94 -3.96 -1.41
CA ALA A 243 4.81 -5.41 -1.33
C ALA A 243 3.34 -5.82 -1.18
N SER A 244 2.60 -5.15 -0.29
CA SER A 244 1.16 -5.38 -0.04
C SER A 244 0.30 -5.06 -1.26
N GLU A 245 0.57 -3.96 -1.97
CA GLU A 245 -0.10 -3.62 -3.24
C GLU A 245 0.07 -4.74 -4.27
N ASN A 246 1.30 -5.25 -4.42
CA ASN A 246 1.58 -6.31 -5.39
C ASN A 246 1.00 -7.67 -4.94
N SER A 247 0.95 -7.97 -3.64
CA SER A 247 0.26 -9.16 -3.12
C SER A 247 -1.25 -9.09 -3.35
N ALA A 248 -1.89 -7.95 -3.05
CA ALA A 248 -3.30 -7.73 -3.31
C ALA A 248 -3.64 -7.86 -4.80
N ARG A 249 -2.79 -7.30 -5.67
CA ARG A 249 -2.94 -7.43 -7.12
C ARG A 249 -2.78 -8.88 -7.58
N MET A 250 -1.79 -9.60 -7.06
CA MET A 250 -1.59 -11.03 -7.34
C MET A 250 -2.84 -11.84 -7.02
N THR A 251 -3.41 -11.67 -5.83
CA THR A 251 -4.63 -12.35 -5.40
C THR A 251 -5.83 -11.97 -6.28
N ALA A 252 -6.01 -10.69 -6.60
CA ALA A 252 -7.08 -10.22 -7.47
C ALA A 252 -6.97 -10.79 -8.89
N MET A 253 -5.76 -10.87 -9.44
CA MET A 253 -5.50 -11.46 -10.77
C MET A 253 -5.73 -12.96 -10.79
N GLN A 254 -5.36 -13.67 -9.73
CA GLN A 254 -5.64 -15.10 -9.58
C GLN A 254 -7.15 -15.35 -9.57
N SER A 255 -7.90 -14.63 -8.75
CA SER A 255 -9.35 -14.74 -8.67
C SER A 255 -10.03 -14.42 -10.03
N SER A 256 -9.54 -13.39 -10.73
CA SER A 256 -10.03 -13.04 -12.06
C SER A 256 -9.75 -14.14 -13.09
N THR A 257 -8.57 -14.77 -13.03
CA THR A 257 -8.21 -15.89 -13.91
C THR A 257 -9.09 -17.10 -13.65
N ASP A 258 -9.38 -17.43 -12.40
CA ASP A 258 -10.21 -18.57 -12.05
C ASP A 258 -11.69 -18.33 -12.42
N SER A 259 -12.19 -17.12 -12.24
CA SER A 259 -13.50 -16.70 -12.74
C SER A 259 -13.60 -16.78 -14.27
N ALA A 260 -12.56 -16.38 -14.99
CA ALA A 260 -12.50 -16.48 -16.44
C ALA A 260 -12.54 -17.94 -16.93
N LYS A 261 -11.83 -18.86 -16.24
CA LYS A 261 -11.90 -20.29 -16.53
C LYS A 261 -13.31 -20.86 -16.37
N ALA A 262 -14.00 -20.48 -15.28
CA ALA A 262 -15.39 -20.90 -15.04
C ALA A 262 -16.32 -20.39 -16.15
N MET A 263 -16.22 -19.10 -16.51
CA MET A 263 -17.01 -18.51 -17.62
C MET A 263 -16.74 -19.20 -18.95
N LEU A 264 -15.48 -19.54 -19.26
CA LEU A 264 -15.14 -20.26 -20.51
C LEU A 264 -15.77 -21.64 -20.55
N LYS A 265 -15.83 -22.36 -19.45
CA LYS A 265 -16.48 -23.66 -19.36
C LYS A 265 -17.98 -23.55 -19.69
N ASP A 266 -18.68 -22.57 -19.11
CA ASP A 266 -20.10 -22.34 -19.34
C ASP A 266 -20.39 -21.90 -20.78
N LEU A 267 -19.58 -20.98 -21.30
CA LEU A 267 -19.70 -20.54 -22.69
C LEU A 267 -19.44 -21.65 -23.70
N SER A 268 -18.50 -22.57 -23.39
CA SER A 268 -18.23 -23.73 -24.24
C SER A 268 -19.45 -24.65 -24.37
N ILE A 269 -20.18 -24.87 -23.28
CA ILE A 269 -21.42 -25.65 -23.27
C ILE A 269 -22.49 -24.94 -24.12
N GLN A 270 -22.66 -23.63 -23.94
CA GLN A 270 -23.61 -22.82 -24.69
C GLN A 270 -23.26 -22.80 -26.19
N TYR A 271 -22.00 -22.65 -26.52
CA TYR A 271 -21.50 -22.67 -27.90
C TYR A 271 -21.83 -23.99 -28.60
N ASN A 272 -21.53 -25.12 -27.94
CA ASN A 272 -21.84 -26.44 -28.52
C ASN A 272 -23.34 -26.66 -28.74
N ARG A 273 -24.18 -26.21 -27.80
CA ARG A 273 -25.66 -26.26 -27.98
C ARG A 273 -26.12 -25.38 -29.14
N ALA A 274 -25.63 -24.14 -29.21
CA ALA A 274 -26.00 -23.23 -30.31
C ALA A 274 -25.50 -23.74 -31.66
N ARG A 275 -24.31 -24.32 -31.73
CA ARG A 275 -23.74 -24.93 -32.92
C ARG A 275 -24.56 -26.12 -33.38
N GLN A 276 -24.94 -27.03 -32.46
CA GLN A 276 -25.79 -28.20 -32.80
C GLN A 276 -27.18 -27.76 -33.30
N ALA A 277 -27.78 -26.76 -32.66
CA ALA A 277 -29.06 -26.21 -33.12
C ALA A 277 -28.98 -25.61 -34.53
N ALA A 278 -27.91 -24.85 -34.82
CA ALA A 278 -27.71 -24.28 -36.16
C ALA A 278 -27.52 -25.37 -37.24
N ILE A 279 -26.67 -26.38 -36.95
CA ILE A 279 -26.51 -27.52 -37.87
C ILE A 279 -27.84 -28.27 -38.12
N THR A 280 -28.61 -28.52 -37.06
CA THR A 280 -29.91 -29.17 -37.17
C THR A 280 -30.89 -28.35 -38.04
N GLN A 281 -30.89 -27.03 -37.86
CA GLN A 281 -31.71 -26.12 -38.64
C GLN A 281 -31.29 -26.16 -40.13
N GLU A 282 -29.99 -26.02 -40.44
CA GLU A 282 -29.48 -26.09 -41.81
C GLU A 282 -29.86 -27.41 -42.51
N ILE A 283 -29.68 -28.56 -41.80
CA ILE A 283 -30.07 -29.87 -42.33
C ILE A 283 -31.59 -29.92 -42.60
N THR A 284 -32.39 -29.40 -41.68
CA THR A 284 -33.85 -29.38 -41.81
C THR A 284 -34.29 -28.51 -43.00
N GLU A 285 -33.67 -27.36 -43.20
CA GLU A 285 -33.93 -26.47 -44.35
C GLU A 285 -33.57 -27.14 -45.68
N VAL A 286 -32.39 -27.78 -45.75
CA VAL A 286 -31.95 -28.52 -46.95
C VAL A 286 -32.92 -29.67 -47.29
N ILE A 287 -33.32 -30.48 -46.29
CA ILE A 287 -34.26 -31.58 -46.48
C ILE A 287 -35.62 -31.07 -46.88
N SER A 288 -36.09 -29.99 -46.29
CA SER A 288 -37.39 -29.38 -46.62
C SER A 288 -37.39 -28.79 -48.02
N GLY A 289 -36.29 -28.12 -48.43
CA GLY A 289 -36.11 -27.63 -49.80
C GLY A 289 -36.10 -28.74 -50.85
N ALA A 290 -35.35 -29.82 -50.57
CA ALA A 290 -35.28 -30.98 -51.46
C ALA A 290 -36.66 -31.71 -51.61
N LYS A 291 -37.48 -31.80 -50.56
CA LYS A 291 -38.83 -32.33 -50.61
C LYS A 291 -39.74 -31.40 -51.36
N ALA A 292 -39.69 -30.11 -51.28
CA ALA A 292 -40.45 -29.14 -52.02
C ALA A 292 -40.14 -29.20 -53.51
N GLN A 293 -38.90 -29.43 -53.90
CA GLN A 293 -38.47 -29.56 -55.30
C GLN A 293 -38.94 -30.88 -55.96
N LYS A 294 -39.07 -31.98 -55.21
CA LYS A 294 -39.59 -33.24 -55.66
C LYS A 294 -41.13 -33.27 -55.81
N ARG A 295 -41.84 -32.26 -55.29
CA ARG A 295 -43.31 -32.12 -55.39
C ARG A 295 -43.77 -31.23 -56.56
N LYS A 296 -42.85 -30.61 -57.27
CA LYS A 296 -43.08 -29.98 -58.59
C LYS A 296 -42.67 -30.94 -59.68
#